data_1181af7a54e969ed38af817d652988e7
#
_entry.id   1181af7a54e969ed38af817d652988e7
#
_cell.length_a   1.000
_cell.length_b   1.000
_cell.length_c   1.000
_cell.angle_alpha   90.00
_cell.angle_beta   90.00
_cell.angle_gamma   90.00
#
_symmetry.space_group_name_H-M   'P 1'
#
loop_
_entity.id
_entity.type
_entity.pdbx_description
1 polymer ?
#
loop_
_entity_poly.entity_id
_entity_poly.type
_entity_poly.pdbx_seq_one_letter_code
_entity_poly.pdbx_strand_id
1 'polypeptide(L)'
;MQSTYSHAPLASSSGARLRHRVEKRLRTLHAAGLARTITDLDMIDPVTARSRSGQIYTVFSSNNYLGLTHHPKVLQAAADALIKGGTSSTGSRLISGGIARGSDLEKKLARFKGCEAALLFNTGYLANLGALYTLLKKGDLVFSDELNHASIIDGCRISGAEVIVYRHNDMTDLEQKLAAYASNQTAVKLIVTDGVFSMDGDLCRLPELAALKNRYGTLLMVDDAHAEGVIGPGGRGTEAYFGLQGTIDIQTGTLSKSLASEGGYVASSKEIIAYLTCRTRPFVFSTFISPHDTAAAYAALQVLQEEGPILMKTLREHTRFMREGLHTLKLPVLPGITPLIPIIVGSVERAAAIDAFLKERGILLSAIRPPSVPMGTARLRLTLSAAHTKPQLQQVLSLLKEAWQQIP
;
A
#
# COMPACT_ATOMS: atom_id res chain seq x y z
N MET A 1 31.39 11.28 -24.70
CA MET A 1 32.37 10.54 -23.89
C MET A 1 31.71 9.29 -23.38
N GLN A 2 31.95 8.14 -24.05
CA GLN A 2 31.48 6.83 -23.58
C GLN A 2 32.35 6.46 -22.39
N SER A 3 31.76 6.37 -21.19
CA SER A 3 32.42 5.89 -20.00
C SER A 3 32.65 4.38 -20.13
N THR A 4 33.86 3.99 -20.46
CA THR A 4 34.33 2.60 -20.39
C THR A 4 34.65 2.26 -18.94
N TYR A 5 33.64 2.11 -18.11
CA TYR A 5 33.81 1.34 -16.88
C TYR A 5 33.83 -0.14 -17.25
N SER A 6 35.02 -0.65 -17.48
CA SER A 6 35.29 -2.08 -17.51
C SER A 6 35.07 -2.61 -16.09
N HIS A 7 33.89 -3.13 -15.82
CA HIS A 7 33.70 -3.95 -14.65
C HIS A 7 34.57 -5.18 -14.82
N ALA A 8 35.60 -5.33 -13.99
CA ALA A 8 36.35 -6.56 -13.89
C ALA A 8 35.33 -7.71 -13.69
N PRO A 9 35.33 -8.75 -14.53
CA PRO A 9 34.37 -9.84 -14.36
C PRO A 9 34.58 -10.42 -12.97
N LEU A 10 33.46 -10.88 -12.34
CA LEU A 10 33.49 -11.63 -11.09
C LEU A 10 34.38 -12.88 -11.33
N ALA A 11 35.71 -12.71 -11.23
CA ALA A 11 36.70 -13.69 -11.64
C ALA A 11 36.82 -14.85 -10.65
N SER A 12 36.29 -14.73 -9.43
CA SER A 12 36.26 -15.81 -8.45
C SER A 12 35.27 -16.92 -8.85
N SER A 13 35.53 -18.15 -8.46
CA SER A 13 34.63 -19.29 -8.68
C SER A 13 33.24 -19.06 -8.07
N SER A 14 33.14 -18.31 -6.97
CA SER A 14 31.87 -17.88 -6.34
C SER A 14 31.14 -16.84 -7.19
N GLY A 15 31.87 -15.87 -7.76
CA GLY A 15 31.28 -14.87 -8.67
C GLY A 15 30.70 -15.50 -9.93
N ALA A 16 31.42 -16.45 -10.55
CA ALA A 16 30.92 -17.19 -11.70
C ALA A 16 29.65 -18.02 -11.35
N ARG A 17 29.64 -18.69 -10.19
CA ARG A 17 28.47 -19.44 -9.72
C ARG A 17 27.25 -18.53 -9.45
N LEU A 18 27.45 -17.36 -8.83
CA LEU A 18 26.39 -16.40 -8.59
C LEU A 18 25.79 -15.89 -9.92
N ARG A 19 26.66 -15.48 -10.86
CA ARG A 19 26.24 -15.03 -12.20
C ARG A 19 25.42 -16.10 -12.90
N HIS A 20 25.92 -17.32 -13.01
CA HIS A 20 25.22 -18.43 -13.64
C HIS A 20 23.83 -18.66 -13.01
N ARG A 21 23.74 -18.64 -11.67
CA ARG A 21 22.47 -18.77 -10.94
C ARG A 21 21.48 -17.65 -11.27
N VAL A 22 21.94 -16.39 -11.31
CA VAL A 22 21.12 -15.23 -11.66
C VAL A 22 20.64 -15.31 -13.10
N GLU A 23 21.54 -15.59 -14.05
CA GLU A 23 21.19 -15.74 -15.47
C GLU A 23 20.18 -16.86 -15.71
N LYS A 24 20.36 -18.02 -15.05
CA LYS A 24 19.39 -19.11 -15.11
C LYS A 24 18.01 -18.69 -14.63
N ARG A 25 17.94 -17.98 -13.48
CA ARG A 25 16.68 -17.47 -12.94
C ARG A 25 16.03 -16.43 -13.85
N LEU A 26 16.83 -15.50 -14.42
CA LEU A 26 16.32 -14.50 -15.36
C LEU A 26 15.74 -15.18 -16.61
N ARG A 27 16.42 -16.17 -17.20
CA ARG A 27 15.86 -16.95 -18.34
C ARG A 27 14.54 -17.61 -17.97
N THR A 28 14.44 -18.21 -16.78
CA THR A 28 13.17 -18.80 -16.31
C THR A 28 12.06 -17.76 -16.19
N LEU A 29 12.34 -16.57 -15.64
CA LEU A 29 11.37 -15.49 -15.53
C LEU A 29 10.93 -14.97 -16.91
N HIS A 30 11.87 -14.81 -17.85
CA HIS A 30 11.55 -14.42 -19.23
C HIS A 30 10.67 -15.45 -19.92
N ALA A 31 11.02 -16.73 -19.85
CA ALA A 31 10.26 -17.82 -20.46
C ALA A 31 8.84 -17.95 -19.88
N ALA A 32 8.65 -17.62 -18.61
CA ALA A 32 7.35 -17.63 -17.94
C ALA A 32 6.55 -16.31 -18.11
N GLY A 33 7.04 -15.32 -18.89
CA GLY A 33 6.40 -14.01 -19.01
C GLY A 33 6.37 -13.20 -17.71
N LEU A 34 7.22 -13.54 -16.72
CA LEU A 34 7.25 -12.92 -15.40
C LEU A 34 8.37 -11.88 -15.23
N ALA A 35 9.21 -11.69 -16.25
CA ALA A 35 10.23 -10.64 -16.26
C ALA A 35 9.56 -9.26 -16.12
N ARG A 36 10.20 -8.37 -15.36
CA ARG A 36 9.67 -7.02 -15.11
C ARG A 36 10.63 -5.98 -15.67
N THR A 37 10.06 -4.94 -16.28
CA THR A 37 10.77 -3.76 -16.76
C THR A 37 10.17 -2.52 -16.13
N ILE A 38 11.02 -1.53 -15.86
CA ILE A 38 10.57 -0.21 -15.38
C ILE A 38 10.31 0.66 -16.61
N THR A 39 9.15 1.32 -16.64
CA THR A 39 8.84 2.36 -17.64
C THR A 39 9.03 3.71 -16.96
N ASP A 40 9.96 4.52 -17.46
CA ASP A 40 10.17 5.88 -16.94
C ASP A 40 9.06 6.80 -17.43
N LEU A 41 8.41 7.47 -16.49
CA LEU A 41 7.27 8.35 -16.70
C LEU A 41 7.41 9.62 -15.87
N ASP A 42 7.14 10.76 -16.49
CA ASP A 42 7.00 12.05 -15.82
C ASP A 42 5.50 12.36 -15.66
N MET A 43 5.05 12.56 -14.41
CA MET A 43 3.67 12.97 -14.16
C MET A 43 3.46 14.42 -14.58
N ILE A 44 2.42 14.66 -15.38
CA ILE A 44 2.01 16.01 -15.84
C ILE A 44 0.97 16.60 -14.88
N ASP A 45 0.07 15.73 -14.43
CA ASP A 45 -1.00 16.02 -13.48
C ASP A 45 -1.29 14.77 -12.63
N PRO A 46 -2.26 14.76 -11.70
CA PRO A 46 -2.51 13.62 -10.82
C PRO A 46 -2.76 12.27 -11.51
N VAL A 47 -3.21 12.28 -12.77
CA VAL A 47 -3.66 11.08 -13.50
C VAL A 47 -3.12 11.00 -14.92
N THR A 48 -2.24 11.94 -15.33
CA THR A 48 -1.64 11.97 -16.67
C THR A 48 -0.12 11.89 -16.56
N ALA A 49 0.49 11.02 -17.34
CA ALA A 49 1.95 10.86 -17.40
C ALA A 49 2.47 10.95 -18.85
N ARG A 50 3.74 11.33 -18.99
CA ARG A 50 4.48 11.37 -20.25
C ARG A 50 5.67 10.41 -20.17
N SER A 51 5.86 9.56 -21.18
CA SER A 51 7.07 8.76 -21.32
C SER A 51 8.23 9.58 -21.91
N ARG A 52 9.44 9.04 -21.82
CA ARG A 52 10.62 9.62 -22.49
C ARG A 52 10.47 9.75 -24.01
N SER A 53 9.66 8.92 -24.64
CA SER A 53 9.35 9.03 -26.09
C SER A 53 8.30 10.09 -26.40
N GLY A 54 7.77 10.78 -25.41
CA GLY A 54 6.74 11.82 -25.58
C GLY A 54 5.30 11.30 -25.59
N GLN A 55 5.08 9.99 -25.49
CA GLN A 55 3.73 9.43 -25.45
C GLN A 55 3.02 9.79 -24.14
N ILE A 56 1.77 10.21 -24.22
CA ILE A 56 0.92 10.59 -23.10
C ILE A 56 0.06 9.40 -22.68
N TYR A 57 -0.09 9.22 -21.39
CA TYR A 57 -0.90 8.16 -20.78
C TYR A 57 -1.88 8.72 -19.77
N THR A 58 -3.12 8.23 -19.77
CA THR A 58 -4.00 8.31 -18.61
C THR A 58 -3.67 7.15 -17.67
N VAL A 59 -3.39 7.44 -16.41
CA VAL A 59 -2.84 6.48 -15.44
C VAL A 59 -3.94 5.92 -14.55
N PHE A 60 -4.25 4.64 -14.74
CA PHE A 60 -5.19 3.87 -13.92
C PHE A 60 -4.49 2.84 -13.02
N SER A 61 -3.20 3.01 -12.78
CA SER A 61 -2.38 2.11 -11.94
C SER A 61 -1.84 2.79 -10.68
N SER A 62 -1.98 4.11 -10.56
CA SER A 62 -1.51 4.88 -9.41
C SER A 62 -2.45 4.74 -8.20
N ASN A 63 -1.88 4.79 -6.99
CA ASN A 63 -2.64 4.85 -5.74
C ASN A 63 -2.94 6.28 -5.27
N ASN A 64 -2.83 7.28 -6.13
CA ASN A 64 -3.16 8.68 -5.87
C ASN A 64 -4.69 8.87 -5.84
N TYR A 65 -5.36 8.24 -4.86
CA TYR A 65 -6.82 8.13 -4.81
C TYR A 65 -7.55 9.47 -4.85
N LEU A 66 -7.01 10.47 -4.15
CA LEU A 66 -7.63 11.79 -4.03
C LEU A 66 -7.04 12.83 -4.99
N GLY A 67 -5.99 12.46 -5.76
CA GLY A 67 -5.33 13.37 -6.70
C GLY A 67 -4.49 14.47 -6.05
N LEU A 68 -4.10 14.29 -4.78
CA LEU A 68 -3.46 15.36 -3.98
C LEU A 68 -2.01 15.66 -4.36
N THR A 69 -1.35 14.84 -5.17
CA THR A 69 0.06 15.07 -5.57
C THR A 69 0.29 16.39 -6.29
N HIS A 70 -0.74 16.97 -6.93
CA HIS A 70 -0.69 18.27 -7.61
C HIS A 70 -1.60 19.31 -6.95
N HIS A 71 -2.08 19.04 -5.73
CA HIS A 71 -2.93 19.99 -5.03
C HIS A 71 -2.14 21.24 -4.63
N PRO A 72 -2.62 22.48 -4.93
CA PRO A 72 -1.84 23.72 -4.72
C PRO A 72 -1.31 23.88 -3.29
N LYS A 73 -2.13 23.60 -2.27
CA LYS A 73 -1.72 23.68 -0.86
C LYS A 73 -0.59 22.69 -0.53
N VAL A 74 -0.62 21.48 -1.12
CA VAL A 74 0.38 20.43 -0.90
C VAL A 74 1.68 20.80 -1.57
N LEU A 75 1.63 21.22 -2.83
CA LEU A 75 2.81 21.69 -3.59
C LEU A 75 3.48 22.88 -2.91
N GLN A 76 2.70 23.88 -2.48
CA GLN A 76 3.23 25.07 -1.80
C GLN A 76 3.93 24.71 -0.48
N ALA A 77 3.30 23.85 0.33
CA ALA A 77 3.88 23.41 1.60
C ALA A 77 5.21 22.65 1.40
N ALA A 78 5.26 21.79 0.38
CA ALA A 78 6.49 21.06 0.03
C ALA A 78 7.59 22.01 -0.44
N ALA A 79 7.28 22.94 -1.35
CA ALA A 79 8.23 23.92 -1.87
C ALA A 79 8.79 24.83 -0.76
N ASP A 80 7.93 25.35 0.11
CA ASP A 80 8.34 26.19 1.24
C ASP A 80 9.25 25.42 2.20
N ALA A 81 8.94 24.16 2.48
CA ALA A 81 9.74 23.32 3.36
C ALA A 81 11.09 22.95 2.73
N LEU A 82 11.13 22.74 1.41
CA LEU A 82 12.36 22.49 0.65
C LEU A 82 13.30 23.71 0.72
N ILE A 83 12.76 24.89 0.49
CA ILE A 83 13.54 26.15 0.50
C ILE A 83 14.08 26.45 1.90
N LYS A 84 13.26 26.26 2.95
CA LYS A 84 13.62 26.61 4.32
C LYS A 84 14.42 25.53 5.05
N GLY A 85 14.10 24.25 4.80
CA GLY A 85 14.60 23.10 5.54
C GLY A 85 15.62 22.25 4.79
N GLY A 86 15.86 22.54 3.49
CA GLY A 86 16.78 21.78 2.65
C GLY A 86 16.15 20.46 2.14
N THR A 87 16.99 19.68 1.47
CA THR A 87 16.57 18.47 0.73
C THR A 87 16.53 17.19 1.57
N SER A 88 17.10 17.19 2.76
CA SER A 88 17.26 15.98 3.57
C SER A 88 17.30 16.31 5.06
N SER A 89 16.90 15.35 5.89
CA SER A 89 17.10 15.39 7.35
C SER A 89 18.51 14.99 7.77
N THR A 90 19.31 14.41 6.87
CA THR A 90 20.73 14.01 6.99
C THR A 90 21.08 13.04 8.12
N GLY A 91 20.15 12.69 9.00
CA GLY A 91 20.41 11.79 10.12
C GLY A 91 19.16 11.16 10.72
N SER A 92 19.39 10.20 11.61
CA SER A 92 18.34 9.63 12.46
C SER A 92 17.83 10.65 13.45
N ARG A 93 16.54 10.64 13.74
CA ARG A 93 15.89 11.56 14.71
C ARG A 93 16.51 11.52 16.10
N LEU A 94 17.02 10.36 16.51
CA LEU A 94 17.65 10.19 17.83
C LEU A 94 19.09 10.72 17.89
N ILE A 95 19.71 10.97 16.75
CA ILE A 95 21.09 11.48 16.65
C ILE A 95 21.10 12.95 16.27
N SER A 96 20.43 13.33 15.18
CA SER A 96 20.48 14.69 14.62
C SER A 96 19.29 15.55 15.06
N GLY A 97 18.37 15.00 15.84
CA GLY A 97 17.10 15.64 16.17
C GLY A 97 16.03 15.42 15.10
N GLY A 98 14.79 15.68 15.51
CA GLY A 98 13.62 15.58 14.63
C GLY A 98 13.31 16.90 13.94
N ILE A 99 12.63 16.82 12.80
CA ILE A 99 12.01 17.97 12.14
C ILE A 99 10.73 18.32 12.91
N ALA A 100 10.57 19.58 13.34
CA ALA A 100 9.40 20.02 14.12
C ALA A 100 8.07 19.67 13.44
N ARG A 101 7.99 19.86 12.11
CA ARG A 101 6.82 19.49 11.30
C ARG A 101 6.51 18.00 11.37
N GLY A 102 7.53 17.12 11.54
CA GLY A 102 7.34 15.68 11.73
C GLY A 102 6.58 15.36 13.01
N SER A 103 6.98 16.01 14.14
CA SER A 103 6.27 15.84 15.41
C SER A 103 4.83 16.41 15.35
N ASP A 104 4.61 17.49 14.61
CA ASP A 104 3.28 18.03 14.40
C ASP A 104 2.42 17.09 13.55
N LEU A 105 3.01 16.45 12.52
CA LEU A 105 2.34 15.46 11.69
C LEU A 105 1.96 14.22 12.52
N GLU A 106 2.85 13.72 13.38
CA GLU A 106 2.56 12.59 14.29
C GLU A 106 1.36 12.89 15.20
N LYS A 107 1.34 14.07 15.83
CA LYS A 107 0.20 14.51 16.65
C LYS A 107 -1.09 14.60 15.83
N LYS A 108 -1.01 15.08 14.59
CA LYS A 108 -2.16 15.23 13.69
C LYS A 108 -2.68 13.87 13.23
N LEU A 109 -1.79 12.92 12.89
CA LEU A 109 -2.12 11.54 12.53
C LEU A 109 -2.75 10.80 13.71
N ALA A 110 -2.19 10.91 14.92
CA ALA A 110 -2.76 10.32 16.12
C ALA A 110 -4.23 10.75 16.32
N ARG A 111 -4.50 12.07 16.26
CA ARG A 111 -5.87 12.60 16.36
C ARG A 111 -6.77 12.12 15.23
N PHE A 112 -6.25 12.10 14.01
CA PHE A 112 -6.97 11.64 12.82
C PHE A 112 -7.39 10.19 12.94
N LYS A 113 -6.50 9.33 13.45
CA LYS A 113 -6.75 7.90 13.67
C LYS A 113 -7.49 7.60 14.99
N GLY A 114 -7.66 8.58 15.86
CA GLY A 114 -8.27 8.38 17.17
C GLY A 114 -7.37 7.61 18.16
N CYS A 115 -6.05 7.68 17.97
CA CYS A 115 -5.04 7.06 18.81
C CYS A 115 -4.37 8.08 19.74
N GLU A 116 -3.69 7.62 20.78
CA GLU A 116 -3.00 8.50 21.74
C GLU A 116 -1.72 9.10 21.17
N ALA A 117 -1.01 8.33 20.32
CA ALA A 117 0.24 8.76 19.71
C ALA A 117 0.44 8.12 18.33
N ALA A 118 1.35 8.67 17.53
CA ALA A 118 1.82 8.10 16.29
C ALA A 118 3.34 8.29 16.14
N LEU A 119 3.96 7.43 15.32
CA LEU A 119 5.38 7.47 14.98
C LEU A 119 5.55 7.34 13.46
N LEU A 120 6.32 8.25 12.87
CA LEU A 120 6.62 8.26 11.44
C LEU A 120 7.78 7.33 11.08
N PHE A 121 7.66 6.72 9.90
CA PHE A 121 8.67 5.86 9.26
C PHE A 121 8.90 6.32 7.82
N ASN A 122 10.03 5.94 7.23
CA ASN A 122 10.36 6.30 5.85
C ASN A 122 9.41 5.70 4.80
N THR A 123 8.77 4.57 5.10
CA THR A 123 7.76 3.94 4.25
C THR A 123 6.73 3.19 5.08
N GLY A 124 5.53 2.95 4.52
CA GLY A 124 4.55 2.05 5.13
C GLY A 124 5.10 0.63 5.31
N TYR A 125 5.97 0.18 4.39
CA TYR A 125 6.67 -1.10 4.51
C TYR A 125 7.48 -1.19 5.82
N LEU A 126 8.27 -0.16 6.10
CA LEU A 126 9.09 -0.09 7.33
C LEU A 126 8.24 0.13 8.59
N ALA A 127 7.07 0.75 8.48
CA ALA A 127 6.12 0.88 9.59
C ALA A 127 5.59 -0.50 10.02
N ASN A 128 5.10 -1.31 9.08
CA ASN A 128 4.63 -2.68 9.35
C ASN A 128 5.75 -3.58 9.89
N LEU A 129 6.87 -3.63 9.18
CA LEU A 129 8.02 -4.43 9.59
C LEU A 129 8.52 -4.01 10.96
N GLY A 130 8.62 -2.70 11.21
CA GLY A 130 9.09 -2.14 12.47
C GLY A 130 8.16 -2.45 13.64
N ALA A 131 6.85 -2.32 13.46
CA ALA A 131 5.87 -2.64 14.49
C ALA A 131 5.94 -4.13 14.88
N LEU A 132 5.80 -5.03 13.89
CA LEU A 132 5.77 -6.48 14.11
C LEU A 132 7.09 -7.01 14.70
N TYR A 133 8.22 -6.62 14.11
CA TYR A 133 9.54 -7.03 14.59
C TYR A 133 9.85 -6.57 16.03
N THR A 134 9.37 -5.38 16.41
CA THR A 134 9.70 -4.78 17.73
C THR A 134 8.76 -5.24 18.83
N LEU A 135 7.47 -5.45 18.50
CA LEU A 135 6.44 -5.78 19.50
C LEU A 135 6.32 -7.28 19.76
N LEU A 136 6.71 -8.10 18.80
CA LEU A 136 6.65 -9.57 18.92
C LEU A 136 8.04 -10.17 19.11
N LYS A 137 8.10 -11.35 19.71
CA LYS A 137 9.33 -12.11 19.95
C LYS A 137 9.06 -13.62 19.87
N LYS A 138 10.12 -14.41 19.94
CA LYS A 138 10.03 -15.87 20.06
C LYS A 138 9.16 -16.27 21.28
N GLY A 139 8.17 -17.12 21.02
CA GLY A 139 7.18 -17.56 22.00
C GLY A 139 5.85 -16.81 21.93
N ASP A 140 5.76 -15.71 21.19
CA ASP A 140 4.51 -15.03 20.86
C ASP A 140 3.86 -15.65 19.61
N LEU A 141 2.57 -15.35 19.38
CA LEU A 141 1.76 -15.90 18.30
C LEU A 141 1.21 -14.78 17.44
N VAL A 142 1.35 -14.89 16.11
CA VAL A 142 0.75 -13.95 15.17
C VAL A 142 -0.14 -14.67 14.17
N PHE A 143 -1.42 -14.29 14.13
CA PHE A 143 -2.44 -14.80 13.22
C PHE A 143 -2.56 -13.85 12.04
N SER A 144 -2.06 -14.26 10.88
CA SER A 144 -1.93 -13.42 9.69
C SER A 144 -2.88 -13.89 8.59
N ASP A 145 -3.65 -12.95 8.00
CA ASP A 145 -4.41 -13.25 6.79
C ASP A 145 -3.46 -13.66 5.65
N GLU A 146 -3.85 -14.67 4.86
CA GLU A 146 -3.01 -15.22 3.80
C GLU A 146 -2.71 -14.24 2.66
N LEU A 147 -3.56 -13.22 2.46
CA LEU A 147 -3.38 -12.19 1.44
C LEU A 147 -2.81 -10.87 1.96
N ASN A 148 -2.34 -10.84 3.19
CA ASN A 148 -1.68 -9.67 3.76
C ASN A 148 -0.53 -9.17 2.88
N HIS A 149 -0.30 -7.86 2.94
CA HIS A 149 0.80 -7.21 2.23
C HIS A 149 2.16 -7.81 2.63
N ALA A 150 3.10 -7.86 1.66
CA ALA A 150 4.44 -8.43 1.86
C ALA A 150 5.18 -7.88 3.09
N SER A 151 5.00 -6.60 3.43
CA SER A 151 5.62 -5.99 4.61
C SER A 151 5.12 -6.59 5.93
N ILE A 152 3.85 -6.98 5.99
CA ILE A 152 3.27 -7.69 7.14
C ILE A 152 3.86 -9.09 7.22
N ILE A 153 3.88 -9.82 6.09
CA ILE A 153 4.46 -11.17 6.02
C ILE A 153 5.93 -11.17 6.46
N ASP A 154 6.72 -10.22 5.95
CA ASP A 154 8.14 -10.11 6.30
C ASP A 154 8.32 -9.68 7.77
N GLY A 155 7.50 -8.75 8.26
CA GLY A 155 7.50 -8.35 9.68
C GLY A 155 7.19 -9.52 10.61
N CYS A 156 6.17 -10.33 10.29
CA CYS A 156 5.85 -11.54 11.03
C CYS A 156 7.02 -12.53 11.06
N ARG A 157 7.64 -12.80 9.91
CA ARG A 157 8.77 -13.71 9.80
C ARG A 157 9.99 -13.26 10.61
N ILE A 158 10.31 -11.97 10.55
CA ILE A 158 11.50 -11.42 11.22
C ILE A 158 11.29 -11.26 12.72
N SER A 159 10.05 -11.14 13.20
CA SER A 159 9.73 -11.02 14.63
C SER A 159 10.21 -12.22 15.45
N GLY A 160 10.30 -13.40 14.84
CA GLY A 160 10.59 -14.66 15.50
C GLY A 160 9.40 -15.27 16.24
N ALA A 161 8.22 -14.65 16.19
CA ALA A 161 6.97 -15.23 16.68
C ALA A 161 6.54 -16.41 15.81
N GLU A 162 5.70 -17.29 16.36
CA GLU A 162 5.05 -18.34 15.59
C GLU A 162 3.97 -17.71 14.69
N VAL A 163 4.11 -17.92 13.37
CA VAL A 163 3.19 -17.34 12.37
C VAL A 163 2.13 -18.36 11.99
N ILE A 164 0.88 -18.07 12.32
CA ILE A 164 -0.29 -18.87 12.01
C ILE A 164 -1.07 -18.16 10.90
N VAL A 165 -0.97 -18.65 9.67
CA VAL A 165 -1.68 -18.09 8.53
C VAL A 165 -3.11 -18.63 8.50
N TYR A 166 -4.12 -17.74 8.43
CA TYR A 166 -5.51 -18.13 8.20
C TYR A 166 -5.98 -17.77 6.79
N ARG A 167 -6.94 -18.52 6.28
CA ARG A 167 -7.49 -18.29 4.93
C ARG A 167 -8.12 -16.92 4.84
N HIS A 168 -7.94 -16.28 3.69
CA HIS A 168 -8.36 -14.91 3.45
C HIS A 168 -9.82 -14.67 3.85
N ASN A 169 -9.99 -13.70 4.77
CA ASN A 169 -11.30 -13.29 5.31
C ASN A 169 -12.18 -14.44 5.85
N ASP A 170 -11.59 -15.61 6.17
CA ASP A 170 -12.30 -16.77 6.74
C ASP A 170 -12.23 -16.73 8.27
N MET A 171 -13.26 -16.16 8.86
CA MET A 171 -13.34 -16.01 10.32
C MET A 171 -13.54 -17.35 11.04
N THR A 172 -14.07 -18.35 10.37
CA THR A 172 -14.20 -19.71 10.92
C THR A 172 -12.82 -20.37 11.03
N ASP A 173 -12.00 -20.26 10.00
CA ASP A 173 -10.63 -20.77 10.02
C ASP A 173 -9.77 -20.02 11.06
N LEU A 174 -9.92 -18.69 11.16
CA LEU A 174 -9.24 -17.90 12.19
C LEU A 174 -9.67 -18.35 13.59
N GLU A 175 -10.97 -18.52 13.84
CA GLU A 175 -11.49 -18.95 15.15
C GLU A 175 -10.96 -20.33 15.55
N GLN A 176 -10.95 -21.30 14.64
CA GLN A 176 -10.38 -22.63 14.89
C GLN A 176 -8.90 -22.55 15.29
N LYS A 177 -8.12 -21.70 14.60
CA LYS A 177 -6.71 -21.47 14.91
C LYS A 177 -6.52 -20.78 16.26
N LEU A 178 -7.32 -19.75 16.58
CA LEU A 178 -7.28 -19.09 17.89
C LEU A 178 -7.62 -20.08 19.02
N ALA A 179 -8.64 -20.91 18.83
CA ALA A 179 -9.06 -21.92 19.80
C ALA A 179 -7.95 -22.95 20.10
N ALA A 180 -7.19 -23.37 19.10
CA ALA A 180 -6.07 -24.30 19.26
C ALA A 180 -4.97 -23.78 20.20
N TYR A 181 -4.82 -22.45 20.30
CA TYR A 181 -3.84 -21.79 21.19
C TYR A 181 -4.49 -21.10 22.40
N ALA A 182 -5.75 -21.36 22.71
CA ALA A 182 -6.47 -20.69 23.80
C ALA A 182 -5.83 -20.96 25.18
N SER A 183 -5.26 -22.14 25.40
CA SER A 183 -4.60 -22.53 26.65
C SER A 183 -3.25 -21.83 26.88
N ASN A 184 -2.62 -21.29 25.84
CA ASN A 184 -1.38 -20.53 25.98
C ASN A 184 -1.67 -19.13 26.56
N GLN A 185 -1.46 -18.98 27.89
CA GLN A 185 -1.72 -17.73 28.62
C GLN A 185 -0.49 -16.83 28.74
N THR A 186 0.68 -17.28 28.34
CA THR A 186 1.96 -16.51 28.50
C THR A 186 2.39 -15.77 27.26
N ALA A 187 1.94 -16.23 26.09
CA ALA A 187 2.26 -15.61 24.80
C ALA A 187 1.43 -14.33 24.56
N VAL A 188 2.06 -13.32 24.00
CA VAL A 188 1.32 -12.24 23.30
C VAL A 188 0.71 -12.85 22.05
N LYS A 189 -0.58 -12.61 21.85
CA LYS A 189 -1.33 -13.06 20.66
C LYS A 189 -1.75 -11.83 19.86
N LEU A 190 -1.42 -11.81 18.57
CA LEU A 190 -1.75 -10.70 17.68
C LEU A 190 -2.46 -11.23 16.44
N ILE A 191 -3.62 -10.67 16.11
CA ILE A 191 -4.24 -10.81 14.79
C ILE A 191 -3.76 -9.64 13.93
N VAL A 192 -3.31 -9.92 12.71
CA VAL A 192 -2.86 -8.86 11.77
C VAL A 192 -3.49 -9.04 10.40
N THR A 193 -3.99 -7.92 9.82
CA THR A 193 -4.66 -7.89 8.52
C THR A 193 -4.49 -6.54 7.83
N ASP A 194 -4.56 -6.54 6.48
CA ASP A 194 -4.85 -5.31 5.73
C ASP A 194 -6.30 -4.88 5.99
N GLY A 195 -6.56 -3.58 6.08
CA GLY A 195 -7.92 -3.04 6.18
C GLY A 195 -8.66 -3.09 4.84
N VAL A 196 -7.93 -2.77 3.76
CA VAL A 196 -8.34 -2.93 2.36
C VAL A 196 -7.23 -3.66 1.63
N PHE A 197 -7.53 -4.81 1.04
CA PHE A 197 -6.54 -5.63 0.36
C PHE A 197 -6.20 -5.07 -1.03
N SER A 198 -4.92 -4.83 -1.26
CA SER A 198 -4.42 -4.08 -2.41
C SER A 198 -4.67 -4.71 -3.78
N MET A 199 -4.81 -6.05 -3.85
CA MET A 199 -4.96 -6.81 -5.08
C MET A 199 -6.40 -7.22 -5.37
N ASP A 200 -7.24 -7.31 -4.33
CA ASP A 200 -8.63 -7.74 -4.42
C ASP A 200 -9.62 -6.59 -4.20
N GLY A 201 -9.20 -5.52 -3.55
CA GLY A 201 -10.01 -4.32 -3.32
C GLY A 201 -11.12 -4.52 -2.31
N ASP A 202 -11.16 -5.66 -1.63
CA ASP A 202 -12.11 -5.98 -0.58
C ASP A 202 -11.63 -5.50 0.80
N LEU A 203 -12.51 -5.56 1.78
CA LEU A 203 -12.27 -5.11 3.15
C LEU A 203 -12.09 -6.29 4.09
N CYS A 204 -11.27 -6.12 5.12
CA CYS A 204 -11.26 -7.06 6.23
C CYS A 204 -12.62 -7.07 6.94
N ARG A 205 -12.92 -8.16 7.60
CA ARG A 205 -14.16 -8.35 8.37
C ARG A 205 -13.99 -7.83 9.80
N LEU A 206 -13.76 -6.50 9.93
CA LEU A 206 -13.43 -5.89 11.22
C LEU A 206 -14.43 -6.19 12.35
N PRO A 207 -15.75 -6.22 12.15
CA PRO A 207 -16.69 -6.57 13.22
C PRO A 207 -16.45 -7.97 13.81
N GLU A 208 -16.22 -8.95 12.95
CA GLU A 208 -15.97 -10.34 13.37
C GLU A 208 -14.56 -10.49 13.96
N LEU A 209 -13.55 -9.79 13.40
CA LEU A 209 -12.21 -9.72 13.97
C LEU A 209 -12.23 -9.15 15.40
N ALA A 210 -13.01 -8.09 15.62
CA ALA A 210 -13.22 -7.49 16.94
C ALA A 210 -13.87 -8.47 17.93
N ALA A 211 -14.86 -9.22 17.49
CA ALA A 211 -15.51 -10.24 18.33
C ALA A 211 -14.53 -11.35 18.70
N LEU A 212 -13.73 -11.84 17.74
CA LEU A 212 -12.70 -12.86 18.00
C LEU A 212 -11.57 -12.32 18.89
N LYS A 213 -11.09 -11.09 18.63
CA LYS A 213 -10.13 -10.40 19.50
C LYS A 213 -10.57 -10.42 20.96
N ASN A 214 -11.80 -10.00 21.21
CA ASN A 214 -12.34 -9.92 22.58
C ASN A 214 -12.51 -11.30 23.21
N ARG A 215 -13.02 -12.28 22.45
CA ARG A 215 -13.24 -13.65 22.93
C ARG A 215 -11.94 -14.35 23.32
N TYR A 216 -10.89 -14.20 22.53
CA TYR A 216 -9.62 -14.90 22.73
C TYR A 216 -8.53 -14.08 23.41
N GLY A 217 -8.83 -12.81 23.79
CA GLY A 217 -7.87 -11.93 24.48
C GLY A 217 -6.64 -11.64 23.65
N THR A 218 -6.82 -11.34 22.36
CA THR A 218 -5.72 -11.01 21.43
C THR A 218 -5.62 -9.53 21.21
N LEU A 219 -4.48 -9.06 20.67
CA LEU A 219 -4.34 -7.75 20.07
C LEU A 219 -4.78 -7.80 18.60
N LEU A 220 -5.11 -6.65 18.03
CA LEU A 220 -5.45 -6.48 16.62
C LEU A 220 -4.60 -5.36 15.99
N MET A 221 -3.89 -5.69 14.92
CA MET A 221 -3.18 -4.74 14.06
C MET A 221 -3.86 -4.70 12.68
N VAL A 222 -4.09 -3.49 12.18
CA VAL A 222 -4.67 -3.27 10.83
C VAL A 222 -3.82 -2.28 10.05
N ASP A 223 -3.48 -2.65 8.81
CA ASP A 223 -2.85 -1.76 7.83
C ASP A 223 -3.93 -1.05 6.99
N ASP A 224 -4.07 0.24 7.21
CA ASP A 224 -5.04 1.11 6.53
C ASP A 224 -4.46 1.82 5.30
N ALA A 225 -3.33 1.36 4.75
CA ALA A 225 -2.65 2.02 3.63
C ALA A 225 -3.54 2.23 2.39
N HIS A 226 -4.54 1.38 2.16
CA HIS A 226 -5.51 1.50 1.08
C HIS A 226 -6.91 1.95 1.55
N ALA A 227 -7.12 2.12 2.85
CA ALA A 227 -8.37 2.55 3.45
C ALA A 227 -8.39 4.05 3.75
N GLU A 228 -7.24 4.61 4.13
CA GLU A 228 -7.07 6.01 4.47
C GLU A 228 -7.35 6.93 3.27
N GLY A 229 -8.20 7.95 3.46
CA GLY A 229 -8.67 8.83 2.40
C GLY A 229 -9.67 8.18 1.42
N VAL A 230 -10.01 6.88 1.62
CA VAL A 230 -10.86 6.10 0.71
C VAL A 230 -12.18 5.74 1.36
N ILE A 231 -12.16 5.20 2.58
CA ILE A 231 -13.36 4.75 3.31
C ILE A 231 -13.48 5.40 4.69
N GLY A 232 -14.66 5.28 5.26
CA GLY A 232 -15.01 5.80 6.57
C GLY A 232 -15.26 7.30 6.60
N PRO A 233 -15.97 7.80 7.60
CA PRO A 233 -16.20 9.23 7.81
C PRO A 233 -14.89 10.01 7.88
N GLY A 234 -14.77 11.07 7.08
CA GLY A 234 -13.55 11.88 6.99
C GLY A 234 -12.33 11.17 6.44
N GLY A 235 -12.49 10.00 5.82
CA GLY A 235 -11.37 9.21 5.26
C GLY A 235 -10.49 8.55 6.32
N ARG A 236 -10.99 8.35 7.54
CA ARG A 236 -10.19 7.81 8.65
C ARG A 236 -9.91 6.30 8.58
N GLY A 237 -10.38 5.63 7.53
CA GLY A 237 -10.07 4.23 7.26
C GLY A 237 -11.05 3.24 7.86
N THR A 238 -10.56 2.01 8.07
CA THR A 238 -11.38 0.82 8.33
C THR A 238 -12.17 0.92 9.63
N GLU A 239 -11.54 1.33 10.73
CA GLU A 239 -12.20 1.42 12.04
C GLU A 239 -13.38 2.41 12.02
N ALA A 240 -13.16 3.57 11.38
CA ALA A 240 -14.20 4.58 11.22
C ALA A 240 -15.32 4.13 10.26
N TYR A 241 -14.98 3.34 9.24
CA TYR A 241 -15.96 2.80 8.30
C TYR A 241 -16.97 1.88 8.98
N PHE A 242 -16.50 1.03 9.89
CA PHE A 242 -17.38 0.12 10.63
C PHE A 242 -17.97 0.72 11.91
N GLY A 243 -17.60 1.95 12.29
CA GLY A 243 -18.07 2.58 13.53
C GLY A 243 -17.53 1.93 14.81
N LEU A 244 -16.35 1.29 14.72
CA LEU A 244 -15.74 0.49 15.79
C LEU A 244 -14.47 1.16 16.37
N GLN A 245 -14.57 2.46 16.69
CA GLN A 245 -13.44 3.25 17.19
C GLN A 245 -12.88 2.64 18.50
N GLY A 246 -11.54 2.56 18.59
CA GLY A 246 -10.84 2.00 19.75
C GLY A 246 -10.74 0.46 19.76
N THR A 247 -11.14 -0.19 18.66
CA THR A 247 -11.04 -1.65 18.53
C THR A 247 -9.66 -2.11 18.09
N ILE A 248 -9.01 -1.34 17.21
CA ILE A 248 -7.70 -1.67 16.66
C ILE A 248 -6.62 -1.17 17.63
N ASP A 249 -5.77 -2.07 18.13
CA ASP A 249 -4.70 -1.71 19.07
C ASP A 249 -3.52 -1.03 18.36
N ILE A 250 -3.22 -1.45 17.13
CA ILE A 250 -2.09 -0.95 16.34
C ILE A 250 -2.62 -0.65 14.93
N GLN A 251 -2.65 0.62 14.57
CA GLN A 251 -3.00 1.06 13.23
C GLN A 251 -1.72 1.43 12.47
N THR A 252 -1.55 0.90 11.28
CA THR A 252 -0.49 1.34 10.38
C THR A 252 -1.08 1.97 9.13
N GLY A 253 -0.28 2.79 8.47
CA GLY A 253 -0.70 3.44 7.23
C GLY A 253 0.49 4.00 6.47
N THR A 254 0.19 4.64 5.34
CA THR A 254 1.20 5.21 4.46
C THR A 254 0.89 6.66 4.12
N LEU A 255 1.94 7.45 3.95
CA LEU A 255 1.83 8.82 3.44
C LEU A 255 1.87 8.87 1.92
N SER A 256 2.19 7.74 1.24
CA SER A 256 2.53 7.70 -0.18
C SER A 256 1.36 7.41 -1.14
N LYS A 257 0.13 7.40 -0.64
CA LYS A 257 -1.08 7.16 -1.44
C LYS A 257 -2.02 8.37 -1.35
N SER A 258 -3.10 8.28 -0.56
CA SER A 258 -4.05 9.40 -0.39
C SER A 258 -3.42 10.66 0.19
N LEU A 259 -2.34 10.55 0.98
CA LEU A 259 -1.64 11.70 1.56
C LEU A 259 -0.50 12.25 0.66
N ALA A 260 -0.37 11.75 -0.57
CA ALA A 260 0.40 12.34 -1.67
C ALA A 260 1.86 12.75 -1.32
N SER A 261 2.55 11.96 -0.48
CA SER A 261 3.91 12.20 -0.03
C SER A 261 4.71 10.91 0.00
N GLU A 262 5.80 10.86 0.77
CA GLU A 262 6.55 9.65 1.08
C GLU A 262 6.56 9.40 2.58
N GLY A 263 6.58 8.11 2.95
CA GLY A 263 6.62 7.69 4.34
C GLY A 263 5.51 6.73 4.74
N GLY A 264 5.50 6.40 6.03
CA GLY A 264 4.47 5.61 6.68
C GLY A 264 4.38 5.96 8.16
N TYR A 265 3.45 5.36 8.86
CA TYR A 265 3.29 5.60 10.29
C TYR A 265 2.71 4.39 11.02
N VAL A 266 2.96 4.36 12.33
CA VAL A 266 2.26 3.52 13.29
C VAL A 266 1.52 4.45 14.26
N ALA A 267 0.23 4.19 14.52
CA ALA A 267 -0.57 4.89 15.51
C ALA A 267 -1.12 3.89 16.53
N SER A 268 -0.99 4.20 17.84
CA SER A 268 -1.34 3.31 18.94
C SER A 268 -1.39 4.06 20.29
N SER A 269 -1.32 3.32 21.42
CA SER A 269 -1.14 3.90 22.75
C SER A 269 0.21 4.59 22.88
N LYS A 270 0.33 5.51 23.85
CA LYS A 270 1.58 6.22 24.13
C LYS A 270 2.72 5.28 24.50
N GLU A 271 2.43 4.23 25.26
CA GLU A 271 3.42 3.26 25.72
C GLU A 271 4.00 2.46 24.56
N ILE A 272 3.14 1.99 23.63
CA ILE A 272 3.57 1.27 22.43
C ILE A 272 4.44 2.19 21.57
N ILE A 273 4.00 3.42 21.31
CA ILE A 273 4.75 4.38 20.48
C ILE A 273 6.09 4.77 21.17
N ALA A 274 6.11 4.97 22.46
CA ALA A 274 7.35 5.23 23.22
C ALA A 274 8.33 4.05 23.10
N TYR A 275 7.84 2.82 23.24
CA TYR A 275 8.67 1.63 23.08
C TYR A 275 9.21 1.48 21.66
N LEU A 276 8.35 1.68 20.65
CA LEU A 276 8.77 1.68 19.25
C LEU A 276 9.86 2.73 18.98
N THR A 277 9.72 3.93 19.51
CA THR A 277 10.71 5.01 19.38
C THR A 277 12.08 4.59 19.91
N CYS A 278 12.12 3.85 21.02
CA CYS A 278 13.37 3.41 21.63
C CYS A 278 14.02 2.19 20.98
N ARG A 279 13.24 1.29 20.36
CA ARG A 279 13.69 -0.06 20.02
C ARG A 279 13.57 -0.43 18.54
N THR A 280 12.73 0.26 17.79
CA THR A 280 12.45 -0.11 16.38
C THR A 280 13.65 0.22 15.50
N ARG A 281 14.37 -0.80 15.04
CA ARG A 281 15.58 -0.64 14.21
C ARG A 281 15.34 0.17 12.94
N PRO A 282 14.25 -0.05 12.15
CA PRO A 282 13.93 0.78 10.98
C PRO A 282 13.75 2.26 11.28
N PHE A 283 13.43 2.64 12.52
CA PHE A 283 13.35 4.02 12.95
C PHE A 283 14.69 4.53 13.53
N VAL A 284 15.28 3.77 14.47
CA VAL A 284 16.49 4.18 15.20
C VAL A 284 17.69 4.37 14.25
N PHE A 285 17.85 3.49 13.26
CA PHE A 285 19.02 3.43 12.38
C PHE A 285 18.77 3.95 10.96
N SER A 286 17.64 4.62 10.72
CA SER A 286 17.34 5.24 9.42
C SER A 286 17.42 6.76 9.50
N THR A 287 17.94 7.39 8.46
CA THR A 287 17.76 8.83 8.22
C THR A 287 16.26 9.11 8.12
N PHE A 288 15.79 10.17 8.76
CA PHE A 288 14.37 10.52 8.76
C PHE A 288 13.89 11.01 7.39
N ILE A 289 12.59 10.96 7.15
CA ILE A 289 11.96 11.51 5.93
C ILE A 289 12.29 12.99 5.78
N SER A 290 12.28 13.47 4.55
CA SER A 290 12.71 14.83 4.21
C SER A 290 11.77 15.91 4.79
N PRO A 291 12.24 17.16 4.93
CA PRO A 291 11.39 18.29 5.33
C PRO A 291 10.20 18.51 4.40
N HIS A 292 10.41 18.40 3.09
CA HIS A 292 9.37 18.64 2.09
C HIS A 292 8.33 17.51 2.06
N ASP A 293 8.71 16.23 2.21
CA ASP A 293 7.77 15.12 2.32
C ASP A 293 6.91 15.25 3.58
N THR A 294 7.55 15.59 4.70
CA THR A 294 6.84 15.81 5.97
C THR A 294 5.81 16.93 5.85
N ALA A 295 6.16 18.02 5.17
CA ALA A 295 5.28 19.18 4.95
C ALA A 295 4.15 18.86 3.98
N ALA A 296 4.45 18.12 2.90
CA ALA A 296 3.46 17.65 1.93
C ALA A 296 2.40 16.78 2.60
N ALA A 297 2.81 15.76 3.37
CA ALA A 297 1.89 14.89 4.10
C ALA A 297 1.04 15.66 5.12
N TYR A 298 1.64 16.62 5.83
CA TYR A 298 0.90 17.46 6.78
C TYR A 298 -0.19 18.27 6.07
N ALA A 299 0.16 18.92 4.94
CA ALA A 299 -0.77 19.70 4.13
C ALA A 299 -1.84 18.80 3.48
N ALA A 300 -1.48 17.64 2.97
CA ALA A 300 -2.42 16.68 2.39
C ALA A 300 -3.45 16.20 3.43
N LEU A 301 -3.03 15.94 4.67
CA LEU A 301 -3.93 15.59 5.76
C LEU A 301 -4.85 16.76 6.14
N GLN A 302 -4.39 18.02 6.01
CA GLN A 302 -5.27 19.19 6.17
C GLN A 302 -6.31 19.25 5.04
N VAL A 303 -5.90 19.11 3.79
CA VAL A 303 -6.82 19.08 2.63
C VAL A 303 -7.84 17.94 2.78
N LEU A 304 -7.40 16.76 3.21
CA LEU A 304 -8.33 15.64 3.48
C LEU A 304 -9.40 16.00 4.55
N GLN A 305 -9.02 16.76 5.57
CA GLN A 305 -9.97 17.21 6.60
C GLN A 305 -10.94 18.30 6.10
N GLU A 306 -10.47 19.20 5.25
CA GLU A 306 -11.22 20.35 4.72
C GLU A 306 -12.06 19.97 3.49
N GLU A 307 -11.47 19.31 2.52
CA GLU A 307 -12.01 19.03 1.19
C GLU A 307 -12.37 17.55 0.96
N GLY A 308 -11.89 16.66 1.87
CA GLY A 308 -12.07 15.21 1.77
C GLY A 308 -13.50 14.73 1.52
N PRO A 309 -14.54 15.30 2.15
CA PRO A 309 -15.93 14.90 1.88
C PRO A 309 -16.30 15.02 0.39
N ILE A 310 -15.84 16.07 -0.30
CA ILE A 310 -16.09 16.30 -1.74
C ILE A 310 -15.26 15.33 -2.57
N LEU A 311 -13.95 15.22 -2.31
CA LEU A 311 -13.04 14.35 -3.03
C LEU A 311 -13.43 12.87 -2.92
N MET A 312 -13.75 12.41 -1.73
CA MET A 312 -14.22 11.05 -1.49
C MET A 312 -15.59 10.76 -2.13
N LYS A 313 -16.48 11.75 -2.18
CA LYS A 313 -17.75 11.63 -2.91
C LYS A 313 -17.48 11.42 -4.39
N THR A 314 -16.65 12.25 -5.01
CA THR A 314 -16.24 12.12 -6.42
C THR A 314 -15.61 10.74 -6.68
N LEU A 315 -14.68 10.31 -5.83
CA LEU A 315 -14.05 9.00 -5.94
C LEU A 315 -15.07 7.84 -5.89
N ARG A 316 -16.06 7.92 -4.99
CA ARG A 316 -17.14 6.92 -4.92
C ARG A 316 -18.04 6.93 -6.15
N GLU A 317 -18.34 8.11 -6.70
CA GLU A 317 -19.12 8.24 -7.94
C GLU A 317 -18.37 7.65 -9.13
N HIS A 318 -17.08 7.90 -9.27
CA HIS A 318 -16.22 7.28 -10.26
C HIS A 318 -16.17 5.75 -10.09
N THR A 319 -16.02 5.27 -8.86
CA THR A 319 -16.00 3.84 -8.55
C THR A 319 -17.30 3.16 -8.96
N ARG A 320 -18.44 3.75 -8.60
CA ARG A 320 -19.74 3.23 -8.99
C ARG A 320 -19.91 3.20 -10.51
N PHE A 321 -19.63 4.31 -11.19
CA PHE A 321 -19.71 4.41 -12.64
C PHE A 321 -18.87 3.33 -13.35
N MET A 322 -17.63 3.13 -12.90
CA MET A 322 -16.74 2.12 -13.49
C MET A 322 -17.24 0.70 -13.22
N ARG A 323 -17.67 0.39 -11.99
CA ARG A 323 -18.20 -0.95 -11.66
C ARG A 323 -19.47 -1.28 -12.46
N GLU A 324 -20.40 -0.34 -12.57
CA GLU A 324 -21.61 -0.48 -13.39
C GLU A 324 -21.26 -0.69 -14.88
N GLY A 325 -20.30 0.08 -15.43
CA GLY A 325 -19.82 -0.07 -16.80
C GLY A 325 -19.18 -1.43 -17.05
N LEU A 326 -18.29 -1.87 -16.18
CA LEU A 326 -17.62 -3.18 -16.29
C LEU A 326 -18.61 -4.34 -16.15
N HIS A 327 -19.59 -4.22 -15.27
CA HIS A 327 -20.67 -5.20 -15.13
C HIS A 327 -21.54 -5.28 -16.40
N THR A 328 -21.90 -4.13 -16.99
CA THR A 328 -22.64 -4.07 -18.27
C THR A 328 -21.87 -4.75 -19.41
N LEU A 329 -20.54 -4.62 -19.39
CA LEU A 329 -19.64 -5.31 -20.33
C LEU A 329 -19.45 -6.80 -19.99
N LYS A 330 -20.04 -7.30 -18.91
CA LYS A 330 -19.90 -8.68 -18.41
C LYS A 330 -18.44 -9.08 -18.16
N LEU A 331 -17.60 -8.12 -17.75
CA LEU A 331 -16.22 -8.42 -17.38
C LEU A 331 -16.18 -9.05 -15.97
N PRO A 332 -15.29 -10.02 -15.72
CA PRO A 332 -15.22 -10.74 -14.45
C PRO A 332 -14.53 -9.89 -13.37
N VAL A 333 -15.31 -9.03 -12.72
CA VAL A 333 -14.86 -8.10 -11.68
C VAL A 333 -15.17 -8.68 -10.30
N LEU A 334 -14.20 -8.64 -9.39
CA LEU A 334 -14.47 -8.99 -7.99
C LEU A 334 -15.41 -7.95 -7.34
N PRO A 335 -16.33 -8.40 -6.46
CA PRO A 335 -17.20 -7.49 -5.72
C PRO A 335 -16.38 -6.56 -4.81
N GLY A 336 -16.92 -5.39 -4.49
CA GLY A 336 -16.27 -4.44 -3.59
C GLY A 336 -16.79 -3.02 -3.77
N ILE A 337 -16.38 -2.14 -2.87
CA ILE A 337 -16.80 -0.73 -2.82
C ILE A 337 -15.63 0.24 -3.03
N THR A 338 -14.40 -0.28 -3.02
CA THR A 338 -13.19 0.54 -3.08
C THR A 338 -12.86 0.94 -4.53
N PRO A 339 -12.03 1.97 -4.74
CA PRO A 339 -11.57 2.38 -6.06
C PRO A 339 -10.55 1.42 -6.69
N LEU A 340 -10.22 0.35 -6.00
CA LEU A 340 -9.44 -0.78 -6.50
C LEU A 340 -10.41 -1.76 -7.15
N ILE A 341 -10.32 -1.93 -8.46
CA ILE A 341 -11.25 -2.78 -9.22
C ILE A 341 -10.43 -3.84 -9.97
N PRO A 342 -10.30 -5.05 -9.40
CA PRO A 342 -9.63 -6.15 -10.09
C PRO A 342 -10.56 -6.77 -11.14
N ILE A 343 -10.05 -6.88 -12.36
CA ILE A 343 -10.70 -7.57 -13.47
C ILE A 343 -9.95 -8.87 -13.71
N ILE A 344 -10.55 -9.99 -13.37
CA ILE A 344 -9.89 -11.30 -13.44
C ILE A 344 -9.73 -11.73 -14.89
N VAL A 345 -8.50 -11.98 -15.30
CA VAL A 345 -8.17 -12.46 -16.66
C VAL A 345 -7.85 -13.96 -16.66
N GLY A 346 -7.24 -14.46 -15.58
CA GLY A 346 -6.82 -15.85 -15.42
C GLY A 346 -5.42 -16.11 -16.00
N SER A 347 -5.25 -16.00 -17.32
CA SER A 347 -3.97 -16.21 -18.02
C SER A 347 -3.02 -15.03 -17.86
N VAL A 348 -1.74 -15.32 -17.64
CA VAL A 348 -0.65 -14.34 -17.58
C VAL A 348 -0.44 -13.68 -18.95
N GLU A 349 -0.47 -14.49 -20.01
CA GLU A 349 -0.24 -14.07 -21.39
C GLU A 349 -1.36 -13.13 -21.86
N ARG A 350 -2.61 -13.49 -21.60
CA ARG A 350 -3.77 -12.67 -21.93
C ARG A 350 -3.78 -11.35 -21.17
N ALA A 351 -3.46 -11.38 -19.87
CA ALA A 351 -3.37 -10.15 -19.07
C ALA A 351 -2.27 -9.21 -19.58
N ALA A 352 -1.12 -9.76 -19.99
CA ALA A 352 -0.02 -8.99 -20.56
C ALA A 352 -0.39 -8.43 -21.95
N ALA A 353 -1.10 -9.19 -22.79
CA ALA A 353 -1.55 -8.73 -24.11
C ALA A 353 -2.57 -7.58 -24.00
N ILE A 354 -3.52 -7.67 -23.04
CA ILE A 354 -4.50 -6.60 -22.79
C ILE A 354 -3.77 -5.34 -22.25
N ASP A 355 -2.82 -5.49 -21.34
CA ASP A 355 -2.01 -4.37 -20.82
C ASP A 355 -1.25 -3.66 -21.95
N ALA A 356 -0.61 -4.41 -22.85
CA ALA A 356 0.08 -3.88 -24.01
C ALA A 356 -0.87 -3.13 -24.95
N PHE A 357 -2.02 -3.72 -25.28
CA PHE A 357 -3.06 -3.10 -26.11
C PHE A 357 -3.54 -1.76 -25.56
N LEU A 358 -3.78 -1.69 -24.25
CA LEU A 358 -4.21 -0.47 -23.58
C LEU A 358 -3.09 0.58 -23.56
N LYS A 359 -1.86 0.15 -23.31
CA LYS A 359 -0.68 1.00 -23.27
C LYS A 359 -0.41 1.67 -24.63
N GLU A 360 -0.53 0.94 -25.73
CA GLU A 360 -0.43 1.49 -27.08
C GLU A 360 -1.47 2.58 -27.37
N ARG A 361 -2.62 2.55 -26.67
CA ARG A 361 -3.72 3.50 -26.80
C ARG A 361 -3.75 4.58 -25.73
N GLY A 362 -2.62 4.77 -25.03
CA GLY A 362 -2.45 5.84 -24.04
C GLY A 362 -3.13 5.56 -22.69
N ILE A 363 -3.42 4.32 -22.35
CA ILE A 363 -3.93 3.92 -21.04
C ILE A 363 -2.86 3.12 -20.29
N LEU A 364 -2.48 3.58 -19.12
CA LEU A 364 -1.56 2.87 -18.23
C LEU A 364 -2.35 2.16 -17.12
N LEU A 365 -2.50 0.86 -17.28
CA LEU A 365 -3.14 -0.04 -16.35
C LEU A 365 -2.13 -1.15 -15.99
N SER A 366 -2.23 -1.75 -14.81
CA SER A 366 -1.26 -2.78 -14.43
C SER A 366 -1.83 -4.18 -14.56
N ALA A 367 -1.16 -5.03 -15.35
CA ALA A 367 -1.37 -6.47 -15.31
C ALA A 367 -0.66 -7.06 -14.09
N ILE A 368 -1.44 -7.54 -13.12
CA ILE A 368 -0.93 -8.20 -11.91
C ILE A 368 -0.83 -9.70 -12.19
N ARG A 369 0.35 -10.26 -11.90
CA ARG A 369 0.71 -11.64 -12.23
C ARG A 369 1.36 -12.31 -11.01
N PRO A 370 1.42 -13.64 -10.97
CA PRO A 370 2.18 -14.34 -9.94
C PRO A 370 3.64 -13.81 -9.81
N PRO A 371 4.24 -13.80 -8.62
CA PRO A 371 3.72 -14.30 -7.34
C PRO A 371 2.87 -13.28 -6.55
N SER A 372 2.55 -12.10 -7.11
CA SER A 372 1.75 -11.07 -6.42
C SER A 372 0.27 -11.49 -6.25
N VAL A 373 -0.18 -12.45 -7.03
CA VAL A 373 -1.50 -13.11 -6.95
C VAL A 373 -1.30 -14.61 -7.21
N PRO A 374 -2.22 -15.49 -6.78
CA PRO A 374 -2.13 -16.93 -7.02
C PRO A 374 -2.06 -17.29 -8.51
N MET A 375 -1.51 -18.47 -8.83
CA MET A 375 -1.50 -19.01 -10.19
C MET A 375 -2.92 -19.14 -10.73
N GLY A 376 -3.12 -18.80 -12.04
CA GLY A 376 -4.43 -18.84 -12.68
C GLY A 376 -5.36 -17.68 -12.33
N THR A 377 -4.91 -16.69 -11.54
CA THR A 377 -5.69 -15.53 -11.13
C THR A 377 -5.08 -14.20 -11.57
N ALA A 378 -4.31 -14.23 -12.67
CA ALA A 378 -3.79 -13.00 -13.28
C ALA A 378 -4.93 -12.03 -13.57
N ARG A 379 -4.73 -10.76 -13.32
CA ARG A 379 -5.78 -9.74 -13.37
C ARG A 379 -5.25 -8.39 -13.86
N LEU A 380 -6.15 -7.56 -14.36
CA LEU A 380 -5.90 -6.15 -14.52
C LEU A 380 -6.34 -5.44 -13.24
N ARG A 381 -5.46 -4.65 -12.64
CA ARG A 381 -5.78 -3.87 -11.44
C ARG A 381 -6.08 -2.43 -11.84
N LEU A 382 -7.35 -2.14 -12.01
CA LEU A 382 -7.84 -0.79 -12.28
C LEU A 382 -7.91 -0.02 -10.95
N THR A 383 -7.24 1.13 -10.89
CA THR A 383 -7.25 2.03 -9.74
C THR A 383 -7.80 3.38 -10.14
N LEU A 384 -8.79 3.88 -9.41
CA LEU A 384 -9.42 5.17 -9.68
C LEU A 384 -8.88 6.28 -8.78
N SER A 385 -8.92 7.49 -9.31
CA SER A 385 -8.62 8.73 -8.59
C SER A 385 -9.81 9.68 -8.68
N ALA A 386 -9.99 10.52 -7.67
CA ALA A 386 -10.92 11.64 -7.72
C ALA A 386 -10.59 12.65 -8.84
N ALA A 387 -9.32 12.67 -9.28
CA ALA A 387 -8.85 13.55 -10.34
C ALA A 387 -9.19 13.03 -11.77
N HIS A 388 -9.63 11.78 -11.94
CA HIS A 388 -10.07 11.32 -13.25
C HIS A 388 -11.30 12.07 -13.74
N THR A 389 -11.36 12.33 -15.04
CA THR A 389 -12.52 12.94 -15.68
C THR A 389 -13.45 11.88 -16.24
N LYS A 390 -14.74 12.22 -16.40
CA LYS A 390 -15.72 11.31 -16.98
C LYS A 390 -15.34 10.82 -18.41
N PRO A 391 -14.80 11.68 -19.31
CA PRO A 391 -14.30 11.20 -20.60
C PRO A 391 -13.18 10.15 -20.48
N GLN A 392 -12.23 10.31 -19.55
CA GLN A 392 -11.17 9.32 -19.33
C GLN A 392 -11.74 7.98 -18.84
N LEU A 393 -12.74 8.01 -17.94
CA LEU A 393 -13.42 6.80 -17.48
C LEU A 393 -14.18 6.10 -18.61
N GLN A 394 -14.85 6.85 -19.49
CA GLN A 394 -15.54 6.31 -20.66
C GLN A 394 -14.57 5.70 -21.67
N GLN A 395 -13.43 6.36 -21.90
CA GLN A 395 -12.38 5.89 -22.81
C GLN A 395 -11.84 4.53 -22.36
N VAL A 396 -11.47 4.38 -21.08
CA VAL A 396 -10.93 3.10 -20.60
C VAL A 396 -11.97 1.98 -20.65
N LEU A 397 -13.25 2.26 -20.40
CA LEU A 397 -14.33 1.27 -20.57
C LEU A 397 -14.46 0.82 -22.02
N SER A 398 -14.41 1.76 -22.99
CA SER A 398 -14.48 1.43 -24.41
C SER A 398 -13.29 0.57 -24.85
N LEU A 399 -12.08 0.94 -24.42
CA LEU A 399 -10.86 0.19 -24.77
C LEU A 399 -10.80 -1.18 -24.09
N LEU A 400 -11.30 -1.31 -22.86
CA LEU A 400 -11.43 -2.61 -22.20
C LEU A 400 -12.42 -3.52 -22.94
N LYS A 401 -13.54 -2.99 -23.41
CA LYS A 401 -14.49 -3.75 -24.25
C LYS A 401 -13.81 -4.27 -25.51
N GLU A 402 -13.11 -3.40 -26.23
CA GLU A 402 -12.40 -3.73 -27.47
C GLU A 402 -11.31 -4.79 -27.21
N ALA A 403 -10.46 -4.57 -26.20
CA ALA A 403 -9.42 -5.52 -25.83
C ALA A 403 -9.98 -6.91 -25.49
N TRP A 404 -11.10 -6.94 -24.74
CA TRP A 404 -11.72 -8.19 -24.32
C TRP A 404 -12.31 -8.99 -25.49
N GLN A 405 -12.75 -8.31 -26.56
CA GLN A 405 -13.28 -8.93 -27.77
C GLN A 405 -12.18 -9.39 -28.72
N GLN A 406 -11.05 -8.67 -28.79
CA GLN A 406 -9.99 -8.94 -29.77
C GLN A 406 -8.93 -9.90 -29.25
N ILE A 407 -8.73 -9.96 -27.94
CA ILE A 407 -7.67 -10.76 -27.31
C ILE A 407 -8.30 -11.99 -26.65
N PRO A 408 -8.10 -13.20 -27.20
CA PRO A 408 -8.74 -14.45 -26.78
C PRO A 408 -8.29 -14.93 -25.38
#